data_b9bc73a4b7d159455105c2eba065e74c
#
_entry.id   b9bc73a4b7d159455105c2eba065e74c
#
_cell.length_a   1.000
_cell.length_b   1.000
_cell.length_c   1.000
_cell.angle_alpha   90.00
_cell.angle_beta   90.00
_cell.angle_gamma   90.00
#
_symmetry.space_group_name_H-M   'P 1'
#
loop_
_entity.id
_entity.type
_entity.pdbx_description
1 polymer ?
#
loop_
_entity_poly.entity_id
_entity_poly.type
_entity_poly.pdbx_seq_one_letter_code
_entity_poly.pdbx_strand_id
1 'polypeptide(L)'
;MARRPTRVVGGAGRRPGHGNQVRIIGGEHRGRRLRFPDQPGLRPTSDRVRETLFNWLQPWLPGARVLDLFAGSGALGFEAASRGAARVVMLERAAAVAARLEENRRLLDLERVEILR
;
A
#
# COMPACT_ATOMS: atom_id res chain seq x y z
N MET A 1 -11.25 -24.19 -3.22
CA MET A 1 -11.25 -23.45 -2.71
C MET A 1 -11.24 -22.91 -2.55
N ALA A 2 -11.00 -23.38 -2.69
CA ALA A 2 -10.94 -22.59 -2.35
C ALA A 2 -10.53 -22.18 -2.22
N ARG A 3 -9.84 -22.52 -2.49
CA ARG A 3 -9.36 -21.78 -2.13
C ARG A 3 -8.67 -21.66 -1.62
N ARG A 4 -8.16 -22.04 -1.66
CA ARG A 4 -7.49 -21.60 -0.96
C ARG A 4 -7.19 -21.38 -0.05
N PRO A 5 -7.06 -21.83 0.18
CA PRO A 5 -6.82 -21.33 1.22
C PRO A 5 -6.40 -20.90 1.86
N THR A 6 -5.95 -20.98 2.19
CA THR A 6 -5.72 -20.07 2.91
C THR A 6 -5.46 -19.76 3.61
N ARG A 7 -5.24 -19.82 3.70
CA ARG A 7 -5.07 -19.11 4.47
C ARG A 7 -4.94 -18.52 5.11
N VAL A 8 -4.89 -18.78 5.23
CA VAL A 8 -4.92 -17.88 5.88
C VAL A 8 -4.73 -17.49 6.58
N VAL A 9 -4.56 -17.57 6.59
CA VAL A 9 -4.63 -16.96 7.33
C VAL A 9 -4.80 -16.60 7.90
N GLY A 10 -4.71 -16.62 7.96
CA GLY A 10 -5.04 -16.30 8.65
C GLY A 10 -5.56 -16.23 8.82
N GLY A 11 -5.82 -16.53 8.64
CA GLY A 11 -6.36 -16.48 8.74
C GLY A 11 -6.85 -16.42 8.56
N ALA A 12 -6.51 -16.63 9.14
CA ALA A 12 -7.61 -16.77 8.88
C ALA A 12 -7.99 -16.32 7.79
N GLY A 13 -8.56 -16.49 7.67
CA GLY A 13 -8.89 -16.63 6.40
C GLY A 13 -9.41 -15.41 5.73
N ARG A 14 -9.29 -15.41 4.44
CA ARG A 14 -9.79 -14.39 3.56
C ARG A 14 -11.28 -14.56 3.36
N ARG A 15 -11.99 -13.45 3.32
CA ARG A 15 -13.42 -13.50 3.02
C ARG A 15 -13.65 -13.34 1.54
N PRO A 16 -14.53 -14.14 0.95
CA PRO A 16 -14.88 -13.95 -0.45
C PRO A 16 -15.43 -12.54 -0.67
N GLY A 17 -15.06 -11.92 -1.78
CA GLY A 17 -15.53 -10.60 -2.14
C GLY A 17 -14.82 -9.43 -1.50
N HIS A 18 -14.05 -9.68 -0.47
CA HIS A 18 -13.30 -8.60 0.17
C HIS A 18 -11.99 -8.30 -0.52
N GLY A 19 -11.34 -9.35 -1.07
CA GLY A 19 -10.01 -9.22 -1.59
C GLY A 19 -9.02 -8.87 -0.51
N ASN A 20 -7.83 -8.50 -0.94
CA ASN A 20 -6.78 -8.08 -0.03
C ASN A 20 -6.85 -6.59 0.16
N GLN A 21 -6.74 -6.14 1.39
CA GLN A 21 -6.82 -4.72 1.72
C GLN A 21 -5.76 -4.37 2.74
N VAL A 22 -5.31 -3.12 2.67
CA VAL A 22 -4.43 -2.55 3.66
C VAL A 22 -4.94 -1.13 3.95
N ARG A 23 -4.80 -0.70 5.20
CA ARG A 23 -5.32 0.59 5.63
C ARG A 23 -4.20 1.60 5.79
N ILE A 24 -4.45 2.84 5.37
CA ILE A 24 -3.54 3.94 5.65
C ILE A 24 -3.71 4.33 7.11
N ILE A 25 -2.61 4.43 7.84
CA ILE A 25 -2.63 4.57 9.29
C ILE A 25 -2.67 6.03 9.72
N GLY A 26 -1.88 6.89 9.08
CA GLY A 26 -1.79 8.28 9.51
C GLY A 26 -1.89 9.27 8.36
N GLY A 27 -1.90 10.55 8.71
CA GLY A 27 -1.85 11.62 7.74
C GLY A 27 -3.19 11.96 7.10
N GLU A 28 -3.11 12.59 5.96
CA GLU A 28 -4.26 13.16 5.25
C GLU A 28 -5.30 12.12 4.86
N HIS A 29 -4.84 10.91 4.54
CA HIS A 29 -5.72 9.84 4.08
C HIS A 29 -5.95 8.74 5.12
N ARG A 30 -5.77 9.08 6.38
CA ARG A 30 -5.94 8.16 7.49
C ARG A 30 -7.26 7.40 7.39
N GLY A 31 -7.19 6.09 7.56
CA GLY A 31 -8.36 5.23 7.53
C GLY A 31 -8.79 4.75 6.16
N ARG A 32 -8.26 5.34 5.10
CA ARG A 32 -8.60 4.90 3.75
C ARG A 32 -8.01 3.52 3.49
N ARG A 33 -8.74 2.72 2.76
CA ARG A 33 -8.34 1.35 2.45
C ARG A 33 -7.85 1.25 1.02
N LEU A 34 -6.77 0.47 0.86
CA LEU A 34 -6.16 0.21 -0.43
C LEU A 34 -6.40 -1.24 -0.76
N ARG A 35 -6.88 -1.53 -1.97
CA ARG A 35 -7.09 -2.89 -2.43
C ARG A 35 -5.95 -3.31 -3.33
N PHE A 36 -5.58 -4.58 -3.27
CA PHE A 36 -4.56 -5.12 -4.14
C PHE A 36 -4.92 -6.56 -4.51
N PRO A 37 -4.44 -7.03 -5.69
CA PRO A 37 -4.79 -8.37 -6.14
C PRO A 37 -4.02 -9.44 -5.38
N ASP A 38 -4.58 -10.65 -5.38
CA ASP A 38 -3.85 -11.84 -4.97
C ASP A 38 -2.73 -12.08 -5.95
N GLN A 39 -1.51 -12.09 -5.45
CA GLN A 39 -0.34 -12.24 -6.29
C GLN A 39 0.70 -13.01 -5.49
N PRO A 40 1.28 -14.10 -6.06
CA PRO A 40 2.30 -14.84 -5.34
C PRO A 40 3.41 -13.91 -4.83
N GLY A 41 3.73 -14.03 -3.56
CA GLY A 41 4.77 -13.20 -2.95
C GLY A 41 4.34 -11.81 -2.54
N LEU A 42 3.12 -11.41 -2.86
CA LEU A 42 2.63 -10.09 -2.48
C LEU A 42 2.08 -10.13 -1.07
N ARG A 43 2.82 -9.53 -0.14
CA ARG A 43 2.42 -9.45 1.26
C ARG A 43 2.60 -8.02 1.75
N PRO A 44 1.55 -7.39 2.24
CA PRO A 44 1.71 -6.04 2.79
C PRO A 44 2.44 -6.10 4.13
N THR A 45 3.17 -5.05 4.42
CA THR A 45 3.74 -4.85 5.75
C THR A 45 2.59 -4.65 6.73
N SER A 46 2.67 -5.28 7.90
CA SER A 46 1.58 -5.17 8.87
C SER A 46 1.38 -3.73 9.33
N ASP A 47 0.17 -3.44 9.81
CA ASP A 47 -0.17 -2.11 10.31
C ASP A 47 0.78 -1.68 11.41
N ARG A 48 1.09 -2.57 12.33
CA ARG A 48 1.93 -2.25 13.47
C ARG A 48 3.36 -1.89 13.04
N VAL A 49 3.93 -2.69 12.14
CA VAL A 49 5.28 -2.44 11.66
C VAL A 49 5.31 -1.13 10.88
N ARG A 50 4.31 -0.89 10.04
CA ARG A 50 4.21 0.36 9.29
C ARG A 50 4.10 1.56 10.21
N GLU A 51 3.25 1.45 11.22
CA GLU A 51 3.07 2.54 12.19
C GLU A 51 4.38 2.88 12.88
N THR A 52 5.09 1.87 13.36
CA THR A 52 6.38 2.08 14.03
C THR A 52 7.38 2.74 13.09
N LEU A 53 7.50 2.22 11.88
CA LEU A 53 8.44 2.74 10.90
C LEU A 53 8.14 4.22 10.60
N PHE A 54 6.89 4.54 10.31
CA PHE A 54 6.52 5.89 9.91
C PHE A 54 6.52 6.87 11.08
N ASN A 55 6.30 6.39 12.32
CA ASN A 55 6.51 7.25 13.48
C ASN A 55 7.98 7.67 13.60
N TRP A 56 8.90 6.75 13.30
CA TRP A 56 10.32 7.08 13.26
C TRP A 56 10.66 8.07 12.14
N LEU A 57 10.03 7.90 10.96
CA LEU A 57 10.33 8.72 9.80
C LEU A 57 9.60 10.05 9.80
N GLN A 58 8.62 10.22 10.66
CA GLN A 58 7.73 11.38 10.64
C GLN A 58 8.47 12.72 10.57
N PRO A 59 9.56 12.94 11.33
CA PRO A 59 10.25 14.24 11.26
C PRO A 59 10.81 14.57 9.87
N TRP A 60 11.06 13.55 9.03
CA TRP A 60 11.67 13.77 7.72
C TRP A 60 10.67 13.64 6.57
N LEU A 61 9.43 13.24 6.84
CA LEU A 61 8.44 12.99 5.78
C LEU A 61 7.89 14.25 5.13
N PRO A 62 7.53 15.31 5.88
CA PRO A 62 6.95 16.49 5.22
C PRO A 62 7.92 17.06 4.19
N GLY A 63 7.49 17.17 2.95
CA GLY A 63 8.31 17.67 1.87
C GLY A 63 9.30 16.67 1.28
N ALA A 64 9.32 15.44 1.77
CA ALA A 64 10.32 14.46 1.33
C ALA A 64 10.01 13.91 -0.07
N ARG A 65 11.05 13.42 -0.72
CA ARG A 65 10.94 12.62 -1.95
C ARG A 65 11.21 11.18 -1.57
N VAL A 66 10.29 10.30 -1.93
CA VAL A 66 10.31 8.90 -1.50
C VAL A 66 10.32 7.99 -2.71
N LEU A 67 11.17 6.97 -2.67
CA LEU A 67 11.23 5.95 -3.70
C LEU A 67 10.94 4.60 -3.07
N ASP A 68 9.89 3.95 -3.54
CA ASP A 68 9.49 2.62 -3.11
C ASP A 68 9.81 1.64 -4.24
N LEU A 69 10.88 0.88 -4.08
CA LEU A 69 11.41 0.02 -5.14
C LEU A 69 10.60 -1.26 -5.35
N PHE A 70 9.84 -1.68 -4.36
CA PHE A 70 9.04 -2.90 -4.42
C PHE A 70 7.66 -2.62 -3.87
N ALA A 71 6.89 -1.86 -4.64
CA ALA A 71 5.67 -1.24 -4.11
C ALA A 71 4.61 -2.25 -3.65
N GLY A 72 4.43 -3.33 -4.38
CA GLY A 72 3.44 -4.34 -4.00
C GLY A 72 2.05 -3.72 -3.77
N SER A 73 1.54 -3.83 -2.55
CA SER A 73 0.24 -3.28 -2.21
C SER A 73 0.20 -1.76 -2.22
N GLY A 74 1.36 -1.10 -2.22
CA GLY A 74 1.46 0.34 -2.10
C GLY A 74 1.42 0.84 -0.68
N ALA A 75 1.43 -0.07 0.30
CA ALA A 75 1.26 0.32 1.70
C ALA A 75 2.28 1.35 2.16
N LEU A 76 3.55 1.17 1.78
CA LEU A 76 4.60 2.10 2.23
C LEU A 76 4.53 3.43 1.48
N GLY A 77 4.42 3.39 0.15
CA GLY A 77 4.41 4.61 -0.64
C GLY A 77 3.19 5.48 -0.37
N PHE A 78 2.01 4.88 -0.30
CA PHE A 78 0.80 5.65 -0.01
C PHE A 78 0.81 6.19 1.42
N GLU A 79 1.38 5.44 2.36
CA GLU A 79 1.52 5.94 3.73
C GLU A 79 2.40 7.17 3.75
N ALA A 80 3.54 7.13 3.05
CA ALA A 80 4.45 8.27 2.97
C ALA A 80 3.75 9.49 2.36
N ALA A 81 3.01 9.29 1.29
CA ALA A 81 2.27 10.37 0.65
C ALA A 81 1.23 10.97 1.59
N SER A 82 0.51 10.10 2.30
CA SER A 82 -0.51 10.53 3.25
C SER A 82 0.08 11.37 4.37
N ARG A 83 1.32 11.08 4.76
CA ARG A 83 1.97 11.78 5.88
C ARG A 83 2.80 13.00 5.44
N GLY A 84 2.65 13.42 4.21
CA GLY A 84 3.20 14.70 3.79
C GLY A 84 4.38 14.67 2.84
N ALA A 85 4.77 13.51 2.32
CA ALA A 85 5.84 13.46 1.32
C ALA A 85 5.44 14.30 0.11
N ALA A 86 6.37 15.07 -0.42
CA ALA A 86 6.10 15.94 -1.56
C ALA A 86 6.01 15.16 -2.86
N ARG A 87 6.72 14.04 -2.94
CA ARG A 87 6.71 13.21 -4.13
C ARG A 87 7.05 11.79 -3.75
N VAL A 88 6.27 10.84 -4.30
CA VAL A 88 6.49 9.42 -4.10
C VAL A 88 6.52 8.75 -5.46
N VAL A 89 7.56 7.95 -5.70
CA VAL A 89 7.65 7.11 -6.89
C VAL A 89 7.64 5.67 -6.43
N MET A 90 6.73 4.89 -7.00
CA MET A 90 6.60 3.47 -6.69
C MET A 90 6.96 2.66 -7.93
N LEU A 91 7.81 1.66 -7.74
CA LEU A 91 8.16 0.73 -8.82
C LEU A 91 7.49 -0.60 -8.55
N GLU A 92 6.81 -1.10 -9.55
CA GLU A 92 6.13 -2.39 -9.46
C GLU A 92 6.15 -3.08 -10.81
N ARG A 93 6.70 -4.27 -10.85
CA ARG A 93 6.94 -5.01 -12.08
C ARG A 93 5.69 -5.75 -12.58
N ALA A 94 4.86 -6.25 -11.68
CA ALA A 94 3.68 -7.02 -12.04
C ALA A 94 2.59 -6.10 -12.57
N ALA A 95 2.14 -6.37 -13.80
CA ALA A 95 1.19 -5.49 -14.50
C ALA A 95 -0.12 -5.33 -13.74
N ALA A 96 -0.68 -6.42 -13.22
CA ALA A 96 -1.95 -6.36 -12.50
C ALA A 96 -1.83 -5.55 -11.21
N VAL A 97 -0.69 -5.69 -10.53
CA VAL A 97 -0.44 -4.94 -9.29
C VAL A 97 -0.25 -3.47 -9.60
N ALA A 98 0.54 -3.15 -10.62
CA ALA A 98 0.77 -1.76 -11.03
C ALA A 98 -0.54 -1.06 -11.42
N ALA A 99 -1.43 -1.78 -12.13
CA ALA A 99 -2.72 -1.23 -12.53
C ALA A 99 -3.57 -0.90 -11.30
N ARG A 100 -3.55 -1.75 -10.30
CA ARG A 100 -4.31 -1.49 -9.06
C ARG A 100 -3.71 -0.33 -8.28
N LEU A 101 -2.38 -0.22 -8.24
CA LEU A 101 -1.74 0.94 -7.62
C LEU A 101 -2.18 2.24 -8.29
N GLU A 102 -2.24 2.25 -9.61
CA GLU A 102 -2.66 3.43 -10.34
C GLU A 102 -4.12 3.77 -10.03
N GLU A 103 -4.97 2.77 -9.93
CA GLU A 103 -6.36 2.98 -9.57
C GLU A 103 -6.49 3.55 -8.16
N ASN A 104 -5.76 3.01 -7.21
CA ASN A 104 -5.75 3.52 -5.84
C ASN A 104 -5.23 4.95 -5.78
N ARG A 105 -4.20 5.26 -6.57
CA ARG A 105 -3.68 6.62 -6.65
C ARG A 105 -4.77 7.60 -7.09
N ARG A 106 -5.55 7.22 -8.09
CA ARG A 106 -6.63 8.06 -8.58
C ARG A 106 -7.74 8.21 -7.55
N LEU A 107 -8.10 7.13 -6.87
CA LEU A 107 -9.15 7.16 -5.86
C LEU A 107 -8.77 8.05 -4.68
N LEU A 108 -7.48 8.12 -4.36
CA LEU A 108 -6.99 8.99 -3.28
C LEU A 108 -6.65 10.39 -3.76
N ASP A 109 -6.74 10.64 -5.06
CA ASP A 109 -6.41 11.92 -5.67
C ASP A 109 -4.99 12.36 -5.32
N LEU A 110 -4.04 11.44 -5.46
CA LEU A 110 -2.64 11.69 -5.10
C LEU A 110 -1.80 11.92 -6.35
N GLU A 111 -1.83 13.15 -6.86
CA GLU A 111 -1.06 13.52 -8.05
C GLU A 111 0.44 13.48 -7.81
N ARG A 112 0.86 13.64 -6.57
CA ARG A 112 2.28 13.60 -6.21
C ARG A 112 2.85 12.19 -6.16
N VAL A 113 2.02 11.18 -6.42
CA VAL A 113 2.45 9.79 -6.49
C VAL A 113 2.54 9.37 -7.95
N GLU A 114 3.65 8.72 -8.32
CA GLU A 114 3.86 8.20 -9.66
C GLU A 114 4.14 6.71 -9.57
N ILE A 115 3.50 5.92 -10.42
CA ILE A 115 3.70 4.46 -10.46
C ILE A 115 4.40 4.10 -11.76
N LEU A 116 5.54 3.44 -11.64
CA LEU A 116 6.35 2.98 -12.77
C LEU A 116 6.48 1.47 -12.74
N ARG A 117 6.71 0.89 -13.89
CA ARG A 117 6.93 -0.55 -14.02
C ARG A 117 8.37 -0.87 -14.32
#